data_583124328cc6c45cd9336269612a3add
#
_entry.id   583124328cc6c45cd9336269612a3add
#
_cell.length_a   1.000
_cell.length_b   1.000
_cell.length_c   1.000
_cell.angle_alpha   90.00
_cell.angle_beta   90.00
_cell.angle_gamma   90.00
#
_symmetry.space_group_name_H-M   'P 1'
#
loop_
_entity.id
_entity.type
_entity.pdbx_description
1 polymer ?
#
loop_
_entity_poly.entity_id
_entity_poly.type
_entity_poly.pdbx_seq_one_letter_code
_entity_poly.pdbx_strand_id
1 'polypeptide(L)'
;VYKLITSSERLKTLTETVRRATENGDEKVYRMLKQQTLPYVTPCGVFSYSKSDSLPGPSGLIVVDIDHLDSRREAEKLKRQLFDDLLLRPVLAFTSPSGHGVKAFIPYDLARIPDTKQNTSENIHWAMNYVQAIYDFHSSHPDREDKKTNHSGKGVDRTGKDLVRACFLSYDEEALIRREI
;
A
#
# COMPACT_ATOMS: atom_id res chain seq x y z
N VAL A 1 11.85 -6.46 -5.80
CA VAL A 1 10.86 -5.34 -5.77
C VAL A 1 11.58 -4.00 -5.65
N TYR A 2 12.43 -3.77 -4.61
CA TYR A 2 13.08 -2.48 -4.37
C TYR A 2 13.82 -1.93 -5.60
N LYS A 3 14.72 -2.72 -6.22
CA LYS A 3 15.44 -2.29 -7.44
C LYS A 3 14.49 -1.93 -8.59
N LEU A 4 13.39 -2.65 -8.75
CA LEU A 4 12.39 -2.33 -9.77
C LEU A 4 11.76 -0.96 -9.51
N ILE A 5 11.38 -0.69 -8.26
CA ILE A 5 10.75 0.58 -7.84
C ILE A 5 11.70 1.77 -8.02
N THR A 6 12.98 1.60 -7.71
CA THR A 6 13.93 2.73 -7.65
C THR A 6 14.72 2.98 -8.92
N SER A 7 14.80 2.00 -9.84
CA SER A 7 15.78 2.08 -10.94
C SER A 7 15.22 1.68 -12.31
N SER A 8 13.93 1.32 -12.43
CA SER A 8 13.35 0.91 -13.70
C SER A 8 12.82 2.10 -14.50
N GLU A 9 13.50 2.47 -15.59
CA GLU A 9 13.03 3.52 -16.51
C GLU A 9 11.64 3.20 -17.10
N ARG A 10 11.38 1.92 -17.40
CA ARG A 10 10.05 1.49 -17.85
C ARG A 10 8.97 1.76 -16.79
N LEU A 11 9.23 1.39 -15.54
CA LEU A 11 8.28 1.63 -14.45
C LEU A 11 8.08 3.13 -14.21
N LYS A 12 9.15 3.93 -14.34
CA LYS A 12 9.09 5.39 -14.26
C LYS A 12 8.10 5.96 -15.27
N THR A 13 8.27 5.64 -16.55
CA THR A 13 7.39 6.10 -17.63
C THR A 13 5.93 5.70 -17.40
N LEU A 14 5.68 4.44 -17.00
CA LEU A 14 4.34 3.97 -16.70
C LEU A 14 3.72 4.69 -15.50
N THR A 15 4.51 4.91 -14.44
CA THR A 15 4.05 5.62 -13.25
C THR A 15 3.71 7.08 -13.56
N GLU A 16 4.53 7.76 -14.35
CA GLU A 16 4.26 9.13 -14.78
C GLU A 16 2.97 9.24 -15.60
N THR A 17 2.72 8.27 -16.48
CA THR A 17 1.47 8.22 -17.25
C THR A 17 0.25 8.07 -16.35
N VAL A 18 0.32 7.20 -15.35
CA VAL A 18 -0.75 6.99 -14.36
C VAL A 18 -0.97 8.25 -13.51
N ARG A 19 0.11 8.92 -13.07
CA ARG A 19 0.03 10.16 -12.27
C ARG A 19 -0.61 11.31 -13.03
N ARG A 20 -0.30 11.47 -14.33
CA ARG A 20 -0.97 12.48 -15.18
C ARG A 20 -2.50 12.30 -15.22
N ALA A 21 -2.97 11.05 -15.28
CA ALA A 21 -4.42 10.80 -15.23
C ALA A 21 -5.03 11.22 -13.88
N THR A 22 -4.30 11.02 -12.76
CA THR A 22 -4.71 11.51 -11.44
C THR A 22 -4.76 13.04 -11.40
N GLU A 23 -3.74 13.72 -11.90
CA GLU A 23 -3.64 15.18 -11.94
C GLU A 23 -4.76 15.81 -12.79
N ASN A 24 -5.18 15.14 -13.86
CA ASN A 24 -6.29 15.56 -14.71
C ASN A 24 -7.67 15.28 -14.09
N GLY A 25 -7.73 14.63 -12.92
CA GLY A 25 -8.99 14.31 -12.24
C GLY A 25 -9.79 13.17 -12.91
N ASP A 26 -9.19 12.42 -13.84
CA ASP A 26 -9.86 11.32 -14.53
C ASP A 26 -9.64 10.00 -13.79
N GLU A 27 -10.47 9.77 -12.79
CA GLU A 27 -10.41 8.57 -11.93
C GLU A 27 -10.61 7.26 -12.73
N LYS A 28 -11.42 7.27 -13.79
CA LYS A 28 -11.66 6.08 -14.61
C LYS A 28 -10.41 5.73 -15.41
N VAL A 29 -9.80 6.72 -16.05
CA VAL A 29 -8.55 6.54 -16.80
C VAL A 29 -7.43 6.13 -15.86
N TYR A 30 -7.30 6.75 -14.70
CA TYR A 30 -6.35 6.36 -13.67
C TYR A 30 -6.46 4.88 -13.31
N ARG A 31 -7.67 4.41 -12.96
CA ARG A 31 -7.90 2.99 -12.59
C ARG A 31 -7.58 2.03 -13.73
N MET A 32 -8.02 2.36 -14.94
CA MET A 32 -7.75 1.57 -16.13
C MET A 32 -6.23 1.45 -16.39
N LEU A 33 -5.53 2.56 -16.45
CA LEU A 33 -4.08 2.59 -16.69
C LEU A 33 -3.32 1.84 -15.60
N LYS A 34 -3.63 2.07 -14.32
CA LYS A 34 -3.02 1.34 -13.21
C LYS A 34 -3.14 -0.17 -13.36
N GLN A 35 -4.35 -0.66 -13.66
CA GLN A 35 -4.61 -2.09 -13.77
C GLN A 35 -3.99 -2.73 -15.02
N GLN A 36 -3.94 -2.01 -16.15
CA GLN A 36 -3.45 -2.54 -17.41
C GLN A 36 -1.94 -2.45 -17.60
N THR A 37 -1.29 -1.51 -16.93
CA THR A 37 0.11 -1.19 -17.23
C THR A 37 1.08 -1.43 -16.09
N LEU A 38 0.67 -1.22 -14.83
CA LEU A 38 1.59 -1.34 -13.71
C LEU A 38 1.75 -2.81 -13.28
N PRO A 39 3.00 -3.23 -12.99
CA PRO A 39 3.22 -4.51 -12.34
C PRO A 39 2.68 -4.49 -10.91
N TYR A 40 2.32 -5.66 -10.41
CA TYR A 40 1.87 -5.84 -9.02
C TYR A 40 2.53 -7.05 -8.36
N VAL A 41 2.46 -7.09 -7.06
CA VAL A 41 2.84 -8.22 -6.22
C VAL A 41 1.69 -8.56 -5.26
N THR A 42 1.71 -9.77 -4.71
CA THR A 42 0.84 -10.19 -3.60
C THR A 42 1.69 -10.23 -2.33
N PRO A 43 1.69 -9.15 -1.51
CA PRO A 43 2.64 -9.01 -0.38
C PRO A 43 2.55 -10.14 0.65
N CYS A 44 1.34 -10.66 0.92
CA CYS A 44 1.12 -11.69 1.93
C CYS A 44 1.69 -13.06 1.56
N GLY A 45 2.02 -13.30 0.30
CA GLY A 45 2.63 -14.57 -0.11
C GLY A 45 2.25 -15.03 -1.51
N VAL A 46 2.47 -16.32 -1.77
CA VAL A 46 2.15 -16.97 -3.03
C VAL A 46 0.78 -17.66 -2.90
N PHE A 47 -0.05 -17.48 -3.92
CA PHE A 47 -1.40 -18.05 -3.98
C PHE A 47 -1.53 -18.96 -5.20
N SER A 48 -2.15 -20.14 -5.02
CA SER A 48 -2.43 -21.06 -6.14
C SER A 48 -3.51 -20.51 -7.07
N TYR A 49 -4.44 -19.73 -6.52
CA TYR A 49 -5.53 -19.05 -7.22
C TYR A 49 -5.81 -17.70 -6.55
N SER A 50 -6.53 -16.80 -7.21
CA SER A 50 -6.97 -15.51 -6.65
C SER A 50 -8.04 -15.64 -5.56
N LYS A 51 -7.85 -16.60 -4.63
CA LYS A 51 -8.73 -16.83 -3.47
C LYS A 51 -7.88 -16.91 -2.20
N SER A 52 -8.36 -16.26 -1.14
CA SER A 52 -7.70 -16.21 0.16
C SER A 52 -7.49 -17.59 0.82
N ASP A 53 -8.24 -18.61 0.38
CA ASP A 53 -8.14 -19.97 0.94
C ASP A 53 -6.93 -20.77 0.43
N SER A 54 -6.20 -20.22 -0.55
CA SER A 54 -5.05 -20.90 -1.17
C SER A 54 -3.75 -20.14 -0.93
N LEU A 55 -3.32 -20.01 0.33
CA LEU A 55 -2.04 -19.41 0.72
C LEU A 55 -1.01 -20.50 1.08
N PRO A 56 -0.41 -21.20 0.10
CA PRO A 56 0.55 -22.28 0.37
C PRO A 56 1.91 -21.75 0.82
N GLY A 57 2.25 -20.50 0.52
CA GLY A 57 3.54 -19.91 0.85
C GLY A 57 3.40 -18.49 1.41
N PRO A 58 3.18 -18.35 2.73
CA PRO A 58 3.15 -17.03 3.35
C PRO A 58 4.54 -16.37 3.28
N SER A 59 4.55 -15.06 3.08
CA SER A 59 5.80 -14.29 2.97
C SER A 59 6.35 -13.80 4.31
N GLY A 60 5.53 -13.76 5.36
CA GLY A 60 5.84 -13.05 6.60
C GLY A 60 5.71 -11.51 6.47
N LEU A 61 5.09 -11.04 5.38
CA LEU A 61 4.86 -9.62 5.13
C LEU A 61 3.37 -9.34 4.94
N ILE A 62 2.95 -8.18 5.40
CA ILE A 62 1.66 -7.57 5.09
C ILE A 62 1.88 -6.20 4.46
N VAL A 63 0.86 -5.63 3.84
CA VAL A 63 0.91 -4.26 3.33
C VAL A 63 -0.16 -3.41 3.99
N VAL A 64 0.23 -2.20 4.41
CA VAL A 64 -0.70 -1.12 4.71
C VAL A 64 -0.64 -0.12 3.56
N ASP A 65 -1.80 0.19 3.01
CA ASP A 65 -1.99 1.14 1.92
C ASP A 65 -2.71 2.37 2.47
N ILE A 66 -2.11 3.53 2.27
CA ILE A 66 -2.68 4.81 2.69
C ILE A 66 -2.92 5.62 1.42
N ASP A 67 -4.16 6.04 1.22
CA ASP A 67 -4.59 6.72 0.02
C ASP A 67 -5.18 8.11 0.30
N HIS A 68 -5.39 8.89 -0.76
CA HIS A 68 -6.08 10.17 -0.76
C HIS A 68 -5.45 11.25 0.14
N LEU A 69 -4.13 11.25 0.27
CA LEU A 69 -3.40 12.34 0.90
C LEU A 69 -3.52 13.61 0.05
N ASP A 70 -3.45 14.78 0.70
CA ASP A 70 -3.72 16.06 0.03
C ASP A 70 -2.61 16.45 -0.96
N SER A 71 -1.40 15.92 -0.81
CA SER A 71 -0.28 16.22 -1.69
C SER A 71 0.79 15.13 -1.70
N ARG A 72 1.60 15.14 -2.75
CA ARG A 72 2.80 14.30 -2.82
C ARG A 72 3.77 14.59 -1.67
N ARG A 73 3.89 15.85 -1.25
CA ARG A 73 4.74 16.24 -0.11
C ARG A 73 4.27 15.60 1.19
N GLU A 74 2.97 15.52 1.40
CA GLU A 74 2.39 14.82 2.54
C GLU A 74 2.70 13.33 2.48
N ALA A 75 2.56 12.70 1.31
CA ALA A 75 2.91 11.30 1.11
C ALA A 75 4.39 11.02 1.42
N GLU A 76 5.30 11.85 0.96
CA GLU A 76 6.74 11.73 1.25
C GLU A 76 7.05 11.87 2.74
N LYS A 77 6.40 12.82 3.43
CA LYS A 77 6.53 13.00 4.88
C LYS A 77 6.03 11.76 5.63
N LEU A 78 4.82 11.31 5.29
CA LEU A 78 4.21 10.15 5.93
C LEU A 78 5.02 8.87 5.68
N LYS A 79 5.54 8.67 4.46
CA LYS A 79 6.42 7.55 4.12
C LYS A 79 7.60 7.43 5.08
N ARG A 80 8.27 8.54 5.38
CA ARG A 80 9.39 8.60 6.34
C ARG A 80 8.93 8.31 7.76
N GLN A 81 7.84 8.93 8.20
CA GLN A 81 7.28 8.70 9.54
C GLN A 81 6.92 7.22 9.76
N LEU A 82 6.24 6.59 8.79
CA LEU A 82 5.90 5.17 8.86
C LEU A 82 7.16 4.28 8.87
N PHE A 83 8.15 4.61 8.05
CA PHE A 83 9.38 3.83 7.98
C PHE A 83 10.18 3.87 9.28
N ASP A 84 10.16 4.99 9.99
CA ASP A 84 10.83 5.20 11.27
C ASP A 84 10.03 4.70 12.47
N ASP A 85 8.77 4.28 12.26
CA ASP A 85 7.91 3.76 13.32
C ASP A 85 8.48 2.47 13.94
N LEU A 86 8.66 2.50 15.26
CA LEU A 86 9.34 1.42 16.00
C LEU A 86 8.49 0.15 16.16
N LEU A 87 7.16 0.27 16.06
CA LEU A 87 6.24 -0.87 16.18
C LEU A 87 5.96 -1.51 14.81
N LEU A 88 5.77 -0.69 13.78
CA LEU A 88 5.53 -1.18 12.43
C LEU A 88 6.79 -1.72 11.77
N ARG A 89 7.91 -1.01 11.92
CA ARG A 89 9.23 -1.32 11.33
C ARG A 89 9.15 -1.82 9.88
N PRO A 90 8.56 -1.05 8.96
CA PRO A 90 8.43 -1.51 7.59
C PRO A 90 9.78 -1.88 6.98
N VAL A 91 9.79 -2.96 6.20
CA VAL A 91 10.99 -3.37 5.44
C VAL A 91 11.09 -2.64 4.11
N LEU A 92 9.96 -2.15 3.60
CA LEU A 92 9.88 -1.36 2.38
C LEU A 92 8.74 -0.36 2.50
N ALA A 93 8.99 0.90 2.16
CA ALA A 93 7.97 1.93 2.03
C ALA A 93 8.19 2.74 0.76
N PHE A 94 7.13 3.00 0.02
CA PHE A 94 7.18 3.75 -1.23
C PHE A 94 5.87 4.50 -1.51
N THR A 95 5.97 5.53 -2.35
CA THR A 95 4.83 6.35 -2.76
C THR A 95 3.93 5.58 -3.72
N SER A 96 2.62 5.64 -3.52
CA SER A 96 1.63 4.93 -4.34
C SER A 96 1.61 5.37 -5.82
N PRO A 97 0.97 4.60 -6.71
CA PRO A 97 0.85 4.96 -8.13
C PRO A 97 0.26 6.34 -8.40
N SER A 98 -0.69 6.80 -7.59
CA SER A 98 -1.28 8.14 -7.73
C SER A 98 -0.32 9.27 -7.33
N GLY A 99 0.71 8.96 -6.53
CA GLY A 99 1.56 9.96 -5.90
C GLY A 99 0.97 10.55 -4.61
N HIS A 100 -0.30 10.27 -4.31
CA HIS A 100 -1.05 10.78 -3.17
C HIS A 100 -1.34 9.72 -2.11
N GLY A 101 -0.43 8.78 -1.96
CA GLY A 101 -0.53 7.72 -0.98
C GLY A 101 0.81 7.05 -0.70
N VAL A 102 0.82 6.16 0.28
CA VAL A 102 2.00 5.42 0.74
C VAL A 102 1.66 3.94 0.87
N LYS A 103 2.57 3.10 0.45
CA LYS A 103 2.52 1.66 0.66
C LYS A 103 3.68 1.24 1.55
N ALA A 104 3.37 0.55 2.65
CA ALA A 104 4.35 0.07 3.61
C ALA A 104 4.24 -1.45 3.77
N PHE A 105 5.33 -2.15 3.55
CA PHE A 105 5.44 -3.60 3.75
C PHE A 105 5.99 -3.86 5.15
N ILE A 106 5.18 -4.51 5.96
CA ILE A 106 5.41 -4.68 7.40
C ILE A 106 5.65 -6.17 7.69
N PRO A 107 6.76 -6.53 8.34
CA PRO A 107 7.02 -7.91 8.73
C PRO A 107 6.16 -8.30 9.93
N TYR A 108 5.83 -9.59 10.00
CA TYR A 108 5.17 -10.18 11.17
C TYR A 108 5.70 -11.59 11.45
N ASP A 109 5.56 -12.05 12.68
CA ASP A 109 6.00 -13.37 13.10
C ASP A 109 5.03 -14.45 12.58
N LEU A 110 5.52 -15.29 11.66
CA LEU A 110 4.78 -16.42 11.09
C LEU A 110 4.41 -17.49 12.12
N ALA A 111 5.18 -17.60 13.20
CA ALA A 111 4.99 -18.61 14.24
C ALA A 111 4.01 -18.18 15.33
N ARG A 112 3.56 -16.93 15.35
CA ARG A 112 2.71 -16.39 16.43
C ARG A 112 1.38 -17.12 16.56
N ILE A 113 0.76 -17.49 15.44
CA ILE A 113 -0.50 -18.24 15.39
C ILE A 113 -0.30 -19.39 14.40
N PRO A 114 -0.58 -20.66 14.80
CA PRO A 114 -0.42 -21.82 13.92
C PRO A 114 -1.23 -21.76 12.63
N ASP A 115 -2.45 -21.20 12.67
CA ASP A 115 -3.22 -20.94 11.46
C ASP A 115 -2.67 -19.71 10.73
N THR A 116 -1.96 -19.98 9.64
CA THR A 116 -1.29 -18.96 8.84
C THR A 116 -2.24 -17.88 8.29
N LYS A 117 -3.44 -18.29 7.86
CA LYS A 117 -4.44 -17.37 7.32
C LYS A 117 -4.96 -16.44 8.41
N GLN A 118 -5.30 -17.00 9.57
CA GLN A 118 -5.71 -16.22 10.73
C GLN A 118 -4.61 -15.28 11.16
N ASN A 119 -3.37 -15.77 11.30
CA ASN A 119 -2.22 -14.98 11.69
C ASN A 119 -2.00 -13.78 10.78
N THR A 120 -1.99 -14.00 9.47
CA THR A 120 -1.83 -12.93 8.47
C THR A 120 -2.96 -11.90 8.58
N SER A 121 -4.22 -12.37 8.67
CA SER A 121 -5.40 -11.50 8.77
C SER A 121 -5.37 -10.64 10.04
N GLU A 122 -5.03 -11.21 11.18
CA GLU A 122 -4.94 -10.46 12.45
C GLU A 122 -3.85 -9.37 12.40
N ASN A 123 -2.70 -9.69 11.80
CA ASN A 123 -1.62 -8.70 11.64
C ASN A 123 -2.01 -7.57 10.68
N ILE A 124 -2.74 -7.85 9.59
CA ILE A 124 -3.29 -6.82 8.70
C ILE A 124 -4.23 -5.88 9.48
N HIS A 125 -5.20 -6.44 10.20
CA HIS A 125 -6.16 -5.65 10.96
C HIS A 125 -5.48 -4.82 12.05
N TRP A 126 -4.52 -5.41 12.77
CA TRP A 126 -3.75 -4.71 13.77
C TRP A 126 -3.00 -3.51 13.17
N ALA A 127 -2.24 -3.74 12.09
CA ALA A 127 -1.45 -2.69 11.46
C ALA A 127 -2.32 -1.55 10.90
N MET A 128 -3.45 -1.89 10.24
CA MET A 128 -4.40 -0.90 9.75
C MET A 128 -5.01 -0.06 10.88
N ASN A 129 -5.41 -0.71 11.99
CA ASN A 129 -5.97 -0.02 13.14
C ASN A 129 -4.94 0.87 13.83
N TYR A 130 -3.72 0.37 14.00
CA TYR A 130 -2.61 1.12 14.56
C TYR A 130 -2.32 2.38 13.75
N VAL A 131 -2.11 2.25 12.44
CA VAL A 131 -1.83 3.38 11.56
C VAL A 131 -2.97 4.41 11.59
N GLN A 132 -4.22 3.96 11.54
CA GLN A 132 -5.37 4.85 11.59
C GLN A 132 -5.51 5.58 12.94
N ALA A 133 -5.06 4.98 14.03
CA ALA A 133 -5.15 5.56 15.37
C ALA A 133 -4.00 6.53 15.70
N ILE A 134 -2.80 6.22 15.20
CA ILE A 134 -1.58 6.97 15.56
C ILE A 134 -1.32 8.12 14.59
N TYR A 135 -1.63 7.92 13.29
CA TYR A 135 -1.41 8.94 12.27
C TYR A 135 -2.71 9.68 12.00
N ASP A 136 -2.62 11.01 12.10
CA ASP A 136 -3.77 11.88 11.90
C ASP A 136 -4.05 12.07 10.41
N PHE A 137 -5.22 11.58 9.96
CA PHE A 137 -5.71 11.71 8.59
C PHE A 137 -6.87 12.70 8.49
N HIS A 138 -6.85 13.80 9.24
CA HIS A 138 -7.88 14.82 9.09
C HIS A 138 -7.94 15.32 7.64
N SER A 139 -9.12 15.21 7.06
CA SER A 139 -9.38 15.81 5.76
C SER A 139 -9.42 17.33 5.92
N SER A 140 -8.67 18.04 5.08
CA SER A 140 -8.80 19.49 4.95
C SER A 140 -10.17 19.90 4.34
N HIS A 141 -10.96 18.92 3.89
CA HIS A 141 -12.30 19.09 3.34
C HIS A 141 -13.29 18.17 4.05
N PRO A 142 -13.85 18.60 5.21
CA PRO A 142 -14.80 17.79 5.99
C PRO A 142 -16.10 17.42 5.25
N ASP A 143 -16.41 18.15 4.17
CA ASP A 143 -17.63 17.93 3.38
C ASP A 143 -17.54 16.75 2.38
N ARG A 144 -16.40 16.07 2.28
CA ARG A 144 -16.22 14.86 1.44
C ARG A 144 -16.45 13.54 2.15
N GLU A 145 -17.19 13.52 3.23
CA GLU A 145 -17.79 12.29 3.74
C GLU A 145 -18.88 11.79 2.77
N ASP A 146 -18.45 11.22 1.66
CA ASP A 146 -19.34 10.57 0.71
C ASP A 146 -19.80 9.23 1.29
N LYS A 147 -20.87 9.30 2.09
CA LYS A 147 -21.53 8.13 2.73
C LYS A 147 -22.07 7.09 1.73
N LYS A 148 -21.90 7.33 0.42
CA LYS A 148 -22.49 6.47 -0.64
C LYS A 148 -21.48 5.67 -1.46
N THR A 149 -20.19 5.92 -1.32
CA THR A 149 -19.17 5.15 -2.02
C THR A 149 -18.37 4.35 -0.98
N ASN A 150 -18.22 3.04 -1.22
CA ASN A 150 -17.32 2.18 -0.45
C ASN A 150 -15.82 2.56 -0.66
N HIS A 151 -15.55 3.80 -1.00
CA HIS A 151 -14.20 4.32 -1.18
C HIS A 151 -13.76 4.93 0.15
N SER A 152 -12.68 4.39 0.68
CA SER A 152 -11.99 4.93 1.84
C SER A 152 -11.68 6.40 1.57
N GLY A 153 -12.07 7.28 2.49
CA GLY A 153 -11.61 8.65 2.51
C GLY A 153 -10.09 8.71 2.72
N LYS A 154 -9.56 9.90 2.97
CA LYS A 154 -8.15 10.10 3.32
C LYS A 154 -7.73 9.16 4.46
N GLY A 155 -6.66 8.41 4.27
CA GLY A 155 -6.08 7.53 5.28
C GLY A 155 -5.94 6.08 4.83
N VAL A 156 -6.06 5.16 5.79
CA VAL A 156 -5.85 3.72 5.54
C VAL A 156 -6.94 3.14 4.65
N ASP A 157 -6.54 2.52 3.53
CA ASP A 157 -7.46 1.77 2.67
C ASP A 157 -7.91 0.46 3.34
N ARG A 158 -9.11 0.51 3.93
CA ARG A 158 -9.74 -0.64 4.62
C ARG A 158 -10.11 -1.80 3.70
N THR A 159 -10.12 -1.59 2.38
CA THR A 159 -10.35 -2.68 1.43
C THR A 159 -9.12 -3.59 1.28
N GLY A 160 -7.95 -3.15 1.75
CA GLY A 160 -6.68 -3.88 1.77
C GLY A 160 -6.60 -5.08 2.71
N LYS A 161 -7.67 -5.42 3.42
CA LYS A 161 -7.73 -6.59 4.32
C LYS A 161 -7.74 -7.96 3.62
N ASP A 162 -7.93 -7.99 2.31
CA ASP A 162 -7.91 -9.23 1.54
C ASP A 162 -6.47 -9.70 1.32
N LEU A 163 -6.17 -10.94 1.73
CA LEU A 163 -4.83 -11.54 1.66
C LEU A 163 -4.28 -11.65 0.23
N VAL A 164 -5.18 -11.88 -0.76
CA VAL A 164 -4.79 -12.01 -2.19
C VAL A 164 -4.67 -10.68 -2.91
N ARG A 165 -4.87 -9.57 -2.19
CA ARG A 165 -4.90 -8.26 -2.82
C ARG A 165 -3.60 -7.94 -3.56
N ALA A 166 -3.77 -7.54 -4.81
CA ALA A 166 -2.68 -7.01 -5.63
C ALA A 166 -2.20 -5.66 -5.10
N CYS A 167 -0.92 -5.56 -4.81
CA CYS A 167 -0.24 -4.30 -4.51
C CYS A 167 0.48 -3.82 -5.77
N PHE A 168 -0.09 -2.84 -6.47
CA PHE A 168 0.52 -2.24 -7.64
C PHE A 168 1.79 -1.48 -7.28
N LEU A 169 2.85 -1.72 -8.05
CA LEU A 169 4.14 -1.07 -7.88
C LEU A 169 4.18 0.23 -8.69
N SER A 170 4.86 1.22 -8.15
CA SER A 170 5.12 2.52 -8.79
C SER A 170 6.57 2.89 -8.67
N TYR A 171 7.08 3.68 -9.60
CA TYR A 171 8.42 4.23 -9.50
C TYR A 171 8.49 5.25 -8.35
N ASP A 172 9.46 5.04 -7.49
CA ASP A 172 9.81 5.93 -6.39
C ASP A 172 11.32 5.82 -6.12
N GLU A 173 12.07 6.79 -6.62
CA GLU A 173 13.52 6.86 -6.46
C GLU A 173 13.93 6.96 -4.99
N GLU A 174 13.07 7.58 -4.16
CA GLU A 174 13.26 7.75 -2.73
C GLU A 174 12.53 6.68 -1.89
N ALA A 175 12.23 5.51 -2.47
CA ALA A 175 11.69 4.40 -1.71
C ALA A 175 12.66 3.98 -0.59
N LEU A 176 12.11 3.71 0.58
CA LEU A 176 12.88 3.37 1.78
C LEU A 176 12.92 1.85 1.95
N ILE A 177 14.11 1.30 2.21
CA ILE A 177 14.30 -0.13 2.45
C ILE A 177 15.14 -0.36 3.72
N ARG A 178 14.69 -1.30 4.55
CA ARG A 178 15.45 -1.82 5.68
C ARG A 178 16.16 -3.09 5.24
N ARG A 179 17.48 -3.10 5.31
CA ARG A 179 18.31 -4.22 4.84
C ARG A 179 18.54 -5.30 5.89
N GLU A 180 18.28 -4.99 7.16
CA GLU A 180 18.40 -5.91 8.29
C GLU A 180 17.01 -6.11 8.89
N ILE A 181 16.57 -7.37 8.97
CA ILE A 181 15.34 -7.79 9.64
C ILE A 181 15.74 -8.51 10.92
#